data_e8b536be1ceeb14b418b43475deb1bb7
#
_entry.id   e8b536be1ceeb14b418b43475deb1bb7
#
_cell.length_a   1.000
_cell.length_b   1.000
_cell.length_c   1.000
_cell.angle_alpha   90.00
_cell.angle_beta   90.00
_cell.angle_gamma   90.00
#
_symmetry.space_group_name_H-M   'P 1'
#
loop_
_entity.id
_entity.type
_entity.pdbx_description
1 polymer ?
#
loop_
_entity_poly.entity_id
_entity_poly.type
_entity_poly.pdbx_seq_one_letter_code
_entity_poly.pdbx_strand_id
1 'polypeptide(L)'
;MMKPLFVMLAVLPFLSACNQPVSPNAELFPVAGAKNVNPDTHLVLTFTDTPIVGDSGMIRIYDAMSHQIVDSLDLSIPPGPTESRTYGPECDYTKIPYDYTRTHTPTNRDTRPGTPSGTAEPTPPDYQLNIIGGFTDAFHFHPIIVRDSTATIYLHNNMLDYNHSYYVTIDEGVLTLPDNSFHGISKEHDWSFKTKDSAPASTDTLIVDATGQGDFNTVQGALDFIPDFSQKQTVILIQAGDYEELVYARNKTNVKIKGAGMERTRVHYANNEVFNPHPLTVKTNEWPGTFPSRRAAFMLDNCSDIQLEDLTIATDLHGQAEGLLLNGERIALYSVHIIGSGDALQANGTIYMESCDLDGGGDTILGRGSLFAYRSNFRNDGGPFSWVRNTTGNHGDVFVECTFAAPDGKKADYGRTKSNHGTAYPDAEFVVINCKVKNMIPQGWSAIGEKSSRMYEFNTCDMETGKPVDVSQRHAYSRQLDAQKDAALIADYMNPAFVLKGWKPFSYFK
;
A
#
# COMPACT_ATOMS: atom_id res chain seq x y z
N MET A 1 -36.99 -86.90 -11.70
CA MET A 1 -35.71 -86.17 -11.55
C MET A 1 -35.80 -84.87 -12.38
N MET A 2 -36.19 -83.79 -11.72
CA MET A 2 -36.30 -82.47 -12.34
C MET A 2 -34.97 -81.72 -12.07
N LYS A 3 -34.32 -81.19 -13.10
CA LYS A 3 -33.16 -80.30 -12.99
C LYS A 3 -33.67 -78.91 -12.91
N PRO A 4 -33.16 -78.06 -12.00
CA PRO A 4 -33.50 -76.66 -11.94
C PRO A 4 -32.73 -75.84 -13.01
N LEU A 5 -33.52 -75.03 -13.70
CA LEU A 5 -33.02 -74.02 -14.67
C LEU A 5 -32.47 -72.80 -13.93
N PHE A 6 -31.19 -72.52 -14.00
CA PHE A 6 -30.58 -71.32 -13.49
C PHE A 6 -30.76 -70.20 -14.52
N VAL A 7 -31.55 -69.16 -14.17
CA VAL A 7 -31.62 -67.96 -14.95
C VAL A 7 -30.52 -67.05 -14.45
N MET A 8 -29.54 -66.78 -15.29
CA MET A 8 -28.45 -65.82 -15.01
C MET A 8 -28.91 -64.41 -15.39
N LEU A 9 -29.20 -63.59 -14.38
CA LEU A 9 -29.51 -62.16 -14.57
C LEU A 9 -28.21 -61.42 -14.84
N ALA A 10 -27.97 -60.96 -16.07
CA ALA A 10 -26.86 -60.09 -16.41
C ALA A 10 -27.15 -58.66 -15.89
N VAL A 11 -26.46 -58.26 -14.84
CA VAL A 11 -26.42 -56.86 -14.40
C VAL A 11 -25.42 -56.13 -15.29
N LEU A 12 -25.93 -55.28 -16.19
CA LEU A 12 -25.13 -54.31 -16.94
C LEU A 12 -24.71 -53.21 -15.96
N PRO A 13 -23.43 -52.89 -15.82
CA PRO A 13 -23.01 -51.71 -15.07
C PRO A 13 -23.38 -50.48 -15.90
N PHE A 14 -24.24 -49.62 -15.34
CA PHE A 14 -24.38 -48.27 -15.80
C PHE A 14 -23.04 -47.54 -15.51
N LEU A 15 -22.22 -47.38 -16.53
CA LEU A 15 -21.13 -46.45 -16.54
C LEU A 15 -21.74 -45.02 -16.52
N SER A 16 -21.92 -44.45 -15.34
CA SER A 16 -22.01 -42.99 -15.20
C SER A 16 -20.69 -42.44 -15.70
N ALA A 17 -20.71 -41.90 -16.91
CA ALA A 17 -19.64 -41.03 -17.35
C ALA A 17 -19.70 -39.78 -16.44
N CYS A 18 -18.98 -39.79 -15.32
CA CYS A 18 -18.56 -38.58 -14.69
C CYS A 18 -17.73 -37.83 -15.74
N ASN A 19 -18.28 -36.77 -16.31
CA ASN A 19 -17.49 -35.77 -16.99
C ASN A 19 -16.54 -35.18 -15.92
N GLN A 20 -15.34 -35.72 -15.85
CA GLN A 20 -14.26 -35.08 -15.12
C GLN A 20 -14.05 -33.70 -15.79
N PRO A 21 -13.99 -32.61 -15.04
CA PRO A 21 -13.63 -31.33 -15.62
C PRO A 21 -12.29 -31.51 -16.34
N VAL A 22 -12.22 -31.07 -17.58
CA VAL A 22 -10.94 -30.97 -18.28
C VAL A 22 -10.15 -29.92 -17.51
N SER A 23 -9.20 -30.38 -16.71
CA SER A 23 -8.30 -29.47 -16.00
C SER A 23 -7.64 -28.57 -17.06
N PRO A 24 -7.82 -27.24 -17.01
CA PRO A 24 -6.94 -26.38 -17.76
C PRO A 24 -5.51 -26.78 -17.39
N ASN A 25 -4.54 -26.71 -18.30
CA ASN A 25 -3.13 -27.07 -18.04
C ASN A 25 -2.49 -26.12 -16.99
N ALA A 26 -3.22 -25.84 -15.91
CA ALA A 26 -2.88 -24.95 -14.82
C ALA A 26 -3.48 -25.45 -13.50
N GLU A 27 -2.78 -25.23 -12.41
CA GLU A 27 -3.35 -25.30 -11.07
C GLU A 27 -4.13 -24.01 -10.79
N LEU A 28 -5.35 -24.16 -10.28
CA LEU A 28 -6.27 -23.06 -10.04
C LEU A 28 -6.38 -22.73 -8.55
N PHE A 29 -6.38 -21.44 -8.21
CA PHE A 29 -6.80 -20.96 -6.91
C PHE A 29 -7.84 -19.81 -7.08
N PRO A 30 -9.01 -19.90 -6.43
CA PRO A 30 -9.53 -21.08 -5.71
C PRO A 30 -9.62 -22.31 -6.61
N VAL A 31 -9.39 -23.51 -6.06
CA VAL A 31 -9.51 -24.74 -6.87
C VAL A 31 -10.94 -24.89 -7.41
N ALA A 32 -11.09 -25.50 -8.57
CA ALA A 32 -12.41 -25.73 -9.17
C ALA A 32 -13.32 -26.50 -8.20
N GLY A 33 -14.53 -25.99 -7.97
CA GLY A 33 -15.50 -26.54 -7.02
C GLY A 33 -15.23 -26.18 -5.54
N ALA A 34 -14.26 -25.30 -5.26
CA ALA A 34 -13.97 -24.84 -3.91
C ALA A 34 -15.21 -24.25 -3.22
N LYS A 35 -15.27 -24.43 -1.90
CA LYS A 35 -16.28 -23.85 -1.03
C LYS A 35 -15.58 -23.03 0.06
N ASN A 36 -16.33 -22.14 0.68
CA ASN A 36 -15.80 -21.24 1.73
C ASN A 36 -14.68 -20.33 1.24
N VAL A 37 -14.76 -19.85 0.00
CA VAL A 37 -13.83 -18.90 -0.58
C VAL A 37 -14.12 -17.49 -0.03
N ASN A 38 -13.10 -16.73 0.29
CA ASN A 38 -13.28 -15.33 0.68
C ASN A 38 -13.72 -14.49 -0.52
N PRO A 39 -14.69 -13.56 -0.37
CA PRO A 39 -15.13 -12.69 -1.48
C PRO A 39 -14.04 -11.77 -2.04
N ASP A 40 -13.03 -11.45 -1.26
CA ASP A 40 -11.86 -10.65 -1.66
C ASP A 40 -10.72 -11.48 -2.28
N THR A 41 -11.00 -12.72 -2.69
CA THR A 41 -9.99 -13.60 -3.29
C THR A 41 -9.49 -13.07 -4.63
N HIS A 42 -8.20 -13.20 -4.88
CA HIS A 42 -7.66 -13.17 -6.23
C HIS A 42 -7.88 -14.52 -6.93
N LEU A 43 -7.88 -14.51 -8.25
CA LEU A 43 -7.95 -15.70 -9.06
C LEU A 43 -6.54 -16.02 -9.58
N VAL A 44 -6.03 -17.22 -9.30
CA VAL A 44 -4.62 -17.55 -9.63
C VAL A 44 -4.55 -18.79 -10.50
N LEU A 45 -3.74 -18.71 -11.55
CA LEU A 45 -3.38 -19.84 -12.40
C LEU A 45 -1.87 -20.07 -12.30
N THR A 46 -1.47 -21.27 -11.89
CA THR A 46 -0.06 -21.67 -11.87
C THR A 46 0.18 -22.70 -12.97
N PHE A 47 1.10 -22.38 -13.86
CA PHE A 47 1.46 -23.18 -15.03
C PHE A 47 2.80 -23.91 -14.83
N THR A 48 3.20 -24.73 -15.81
CA THR A 48 4.54 -25.31 -15.88
C THR A 48 5.59 -24.32 -16.40
N ASP A 49 5.16 -23.37 -17.23
CA ASP A 49 6.00 -22.35 -17.86
C ASP A 49 5.46 -20.94 -17.56
N THR A 50 6.28 -19.92 -17.75
CA THR A 50 5.87 -18.53 -17.57
C THR A 50 4.81 -18.12 -18.61
N PRO A 51 3.59 -17.78 -18.19
CA PRO A 51 2.56 -17.31 -19.11
C PRO A 51 2.84 -15.88 -19.59
N ILE A 52 2.38 -15.61 -20.81
CA ILE A 52 2.43 -14.26 -21.40
C ILE A 52 0.99 -13.71 -21.40
N VAL A 53 0.84 -12.49 -20.87
CA VAL A 53 -0.44 -11.77 -20.90
C VAL A 53 -0.66 -11.21 -22.30
N GLY A 54 -1.83 -11.47 -22.87
CA GLY A 54 -2.26 -10.90 -24.15
C GLY A 54 -2.72 -9.45 -24.02
N ASP A 55 -2.98 -8.83 -25.16
CA ASP A 55 -3.45 -7.45 -25.30
C ASP A 55 -4.94 -7.34 -25.70
N SER A 56 -5.67 -8.44 -25.60
CA SER A 56 -7.09 -8.51 -25.98
C SER A 56 -7.76 -9.73 -25.33
N GLY A 57 -9.08 -9.77 -25.41
CA GLY A 57 -9.91 -10.79 -24.80
C GLY A 57 -10.41 -10.42 -23.41
N MET A 58 -11.31 -11.21 -22.89
CA MET A 58 -12.06 -10.94 -21.68
C MET A 58 -11.85 -12.03 -20.64
N ILE A 59 -11.77 -11.61 -19.38
CA ILE A 59 -12.03 -12.46 -18.23
C ILE A 59 -13.39 -12.07 -17.69
N ARG A 60 -14.27 -13.03 -17.43
CA ARG A 60 -15.61 -12.76 -16.90
C ARG A 60 -15.90 -13.64 -15.72
N ILE A 61 -16.48 -13.05 -14.71
CA ILE A 61 -16.99 -13.74 -13.53
C ILE A 61 -18.51 -13.67 -13.58
N TYR A 62 -19.15 -14.82 -13.48
CA TYR A 62 -20.58 -14.95 -13.52
C TYR A 62 -21.12 -15.43 -12.18
N ASP A 63 -22.27 -14.91 -11.78
CA ASP A 63 -23.11 -15.55 -10.78
C ASP A 63 -23.67 -16.87 -11.37
N ALA A 64 -23.39 -17.99 -10.72
CA ALA A 64 -23.70 -19.31 -11.28
C ALA A 64 -25.21 -19.62 -11.31
N MET A 65 -26.04 -18.90 -10.55
CA MET A 65 -27.49 -19.11 -10.54
C MET A 65 -28.19 -18.30 -11.63
N SER A 66 -27.82 -17.05 -11.77
CA SER A 66 -28.46 -16.12 -12.72
C SER A 66 -27.77 -16.07 -14.08
N HIS A 67 -26.54 -16.58 -14.19
CA HIS A 67 -25.65 -16.45 -15.33
C HIS A 67 -25.39 -15.00 -15.76
N GLN A 68 -25.56 -14.04 -14.84
CA GLN A 68 -25.24 -12.65 -15.08
C GLN A 68 -23.76 -12.41 -14.80
N ILE A 69 -23.14 -11.56 -15.60
CA ILE A 69 -21.76 -11.10 -15.36
C ILE A 69 -21.79 -10.20 -14.12
N VAL A 70 -21.00 -10.54 -13.12
CA VAL A 70 -20.81 -9.74 -11.91
C VAL A 70 -19.54 -8.91 -11.97
N ASP A 71 -18.52 -9.41 -12.69
CA ASP A 71 -17.29 -8.68 -12.96
C ASP A 71 -16.70 -9.06 -14.32
N SER A 72 -16.00 -8.14 -14.96
CA SER A 72 -15.31 -8.41 -16.22
C SER A 72 -14.07 -7.55 -16.39
N LEU A 73 -13.02 -8.14 -16.92
CA LEU A 73 -11.74 -7.49 -17.23
C LEU A 73 -11.51 -7.58 -18.74
N ASP A 74 -11.37 -6.44 -19.40
CA ASP A 74 -11.12 -6.33 -20.84
C ASP A 74 -9.63 -6.05 -21.06
N LEU A 75 -8.87 -7.01 -21.58
CA LEU A 75 -7.43 -6.89 -21.78
C LEU A 75 -7.05 -5.96 -22.95
N SER A 76 -8.02 -5.49 -23.74
CA SER A 76 -7.79 -4.42 -24.72
C SER A 76 -7.62 -3.04 -24.07
N ILE A 77 -7.98 -2.92 -22.78
CA ILE A 77 -7.81 -1.72 -21.99
C ILE A 77 -6.50 -1.84 -21.20
N PRO A 78 -5.51 -0.95 -21.42
CA PRO A 78 -4.23 -1.04 -20.71
C PRO A 78 -4.36 -0.73 -19.21
N PRO A 79 -3.45 -1.24 -18.36
CA PRO A 79 -3.52 -1.09 -16.90
C PRO A 79 -3.48 0.35 -16.42
N GLY A 80 -2.65 1.18 -17.04
CA GLY A 80 -2.44 2.56 -16.65
C GLY A 80 -1.40 3.25 -17.51
N PRO A 81 -1.17 4.55 -17.32
CA PRO A 81 -0.18 5.30 -18.07
C PRO A 81 1.25 4.83 -17.72
N THR A 82 2.11 4.82 -18.74
CA THR A 82 3.54 4.49 -18.64
C THR A 82 4.44 5.72 -18.80
N GLU A 83 3.86 6.86 -19.21
CA GLU A 83 4.57 8.12 -19.40
C GLU A 83 3.98 9.21 -18.51
N SER A 84 4.85 10.10 -18.03
CA SER A 84 4.43 11.25 -17.22
C SER A 84 3.47 12.14 -17.98
N ARG A 85 2.38 12.54 -17.34
CA ARG A 85 1.47 13.52 -17.90
C ARG A 85 2.16 14.87 -18.04
N THR A 86 1.97 15.51 -19.19
CA THR A 86 2.31 16.93 -19.35
C THR A 86 1.13 17.75 -18.85
N TYR A 87 1.29 18.37 -17.69
CA TYR A 87 0.30 19.31 -17.17
C TYR A 87 0.37 20.60 -17.99
N GLY A 88 -0.75 21.03 -18.55
CA GLY A 88 -0.84 22.33 -19.20
C GLY A 88 -0.65 23.47 -18.20
N PRO A 89 -0.27 24.68 -18.65
CA PRO A 89 -0.08 25.85 -17.77
C PRO A 89 -1.38 26.30 -17.07
N GLU A 90 -2.54 25.79 -17.49
CA GLU A 90 -3.86 26.10 -16.96
C GLU A 90 -4.35 25.13 -15.88
N CYS A 91 -3.57 24.11 -15.53
CA CYS A 91 -3.91 23.24 -14.41
C CYS A 91 -3.85 24.04 -13.10
N ASP A 92 -4.96 24.67 -12.78
CA ASP A 92 -5.12 25.24 -11.44
C ASP A 92 -5.37 24.08 -10.45
N TYR A 93 -4.31 23.65 -9.80
CA TYR A 93 -4.37 22.74 -8.68
C TYR A 93 -5.02 23.44 -7.47
N THR A 94 -6.26 23.85 -7.61
CA THR A 94 -6.96 24.48 -6.49
C THR A 94 -7.09 23.47 -5.37
N LYS A 95 -6.88 23.96 -4.16
CA LYS A 95 -7.05 23.19 -2.94
C LYS A 95 -8.54 22.89 -2.76
N ILE A 96 -8.97 21.68 -3.09
CA ILE A 96 -10.34 21.23 -2.88
C ILE A 96 -10.36 20.43 -1.58
N PRO A 97 -11.09 20.90 -0.55
CA PRO A 97 -11.26 20.10 0.66
C PRO A 97 -11.95 18.79 0.31
N TYR A 98 -11.42 17.69 0.82
CA TYR A 98 -12.05 16.41 0.68
C TYR A 98 -13.27 16.31 1.61
N ASP A 99 -14.41 15.89 1.09
CA ASP A 99 -15.62 15.73 1.89
C ASP A 99 -15.63 14.36 2.57
N TYR A 100 -15.15 14.30 3.79
CA TYR A 100 -15.16 13.10 4.62
C TYR A 100 -16.54 12.76 5.19
N THR A 101 -17.54 13.62 4.99
CA THR A 101 -18.90 13.41 5.53
C THR A 101 -19.81 12.61 4.60
N ARG A 102 -19.37 12.25 3.41
CA ARG A 102 -20.13 11.46 2.46
C ARG A 102 -20.57 10.14 3.07
N THR A 103 -21.88 9.92 3.12
CA THR A 103 -22.48 8.68 3.64
C THR A 103 -22.56 7.57 2.60
N HIS A 104 -22.49 7.92 1.33
CA HIS A 104 -22.40 6.99 0.21
C HIS A 104 -21.19 7.31 -0.65
N THR A 105 -20.34 6.33 -0.79
CA THR A 105 -19.17 6.39 -1.68
C THR A 105 -19.46 5.47 -2.85
N PRO A 106 -19.29 5.92 -4.11
CA PRO A 106 -19.39 5.06 -5.27
C PRO A 106 -18.49 3.83 -5.10
N THR A 107 -19.00 2.68 -5.47
CA THR A 107 -18.27 1.42 -5.51
C THR A 107 -18.27 0.88 -6.94
N ASN A 108 -17.44 -0.14 -7.20
CA ASN A 108 -17.45 -0.79 -8.52
C ASN A 108 -18.83 -1.41 -8.86
N ARG A 109 -19.70 -1.65 -7.87
CA ARG A 109 -21.08 -2.14 -8.09
C ARG A 109 -22.01 -1.08 -8.63
N ASP A 110 -21.73 0.20 -8.36
CA ASP A 110 -22.51 1.34 -8.87
C ASP A 110 -22.15 1.68 -10.32
N THR A 111 -21.07 1.07 -10.83
CA THR A 111 -20.56 1.26 -12.18
C THR A 111 -20.52 -0.07 -12.94
N ARG A 112 -20.46 -0.03 -14.26
CA ARG A 112 -20.20 -1.26 -15.01
C ARG A 112 -18.75 -1.68 -14.75
N PRO A 113 -18.48 -2.98 -14.56
CA PRO A 113 -17.12 -3.49 -14.46
C PRO A 113 -16.23 -2.98 -15.61
N GLY A 114 -15.02 -2.53 -15.30
CA GLY A 114 -14.10 -1.96 -16.29
C GLY A 114 -14.40 -0.54 -16.75
N THR A 115 -15.49 0.10 -16.29
CA THR A 115 -15.78 1.50 -16.62
C THR A 115 -15.19 2.44 -15.55
N PRO A 116 -14.77 3.65 -15.97
CA PRO A 116 -14.35 4.68 -15.02
C PRO A 116 -15.44 4.92 -13.98
N SER A 117 -15.08 4.98 -12.71
CA SER A 117 -16.00 5.46 -11.70
C SER A 117 -16.41 6.89 -12.07
N GLY A 118 -17.67 7.26 -11.80
CA GLY A 118 -18.19 8.60 -12.08
C GLY A 118 -17.54 9.71 -11.24
N THR A 119 -16.21 9.72 -11.18
CA THR A 119 -15.44 10.76 -10.51
C THR A 119 -15.40 12.02 -11.36
N ALA A 120 -15.18 13.15 -10.73
CA ALA A 120 -15.11 14.47 -11.39
C ALA A 120 -13.98 14.60 -12.43
N GLU A 121 -13.11 13.61 -12.54
CA GLU A 121 -12.04 13.57 -13.52
C GLU A 121 -12.44 12.74 -14.72
N PRO A 122 -12.37 13.27 -15.93
CA PRO A 122 -12.31 12.46 -17.12
C PRO A 122 -10.96 11.73 -17.11
N THR A 123 -10.87 10.64 -16.35
CA THR A 123 -9.85 9.66 -16.66
C THR A 123 -10.10 9.27 -18.09
N PRO A 124 -9.08 9.28 -18.96
CA PRO A 124 -9.28 8.76 -20.31
C PRO A 124 -9.98 7.40 -20.20
N PRO A 125 -11.02 7.10 -20.99
CA PRO A 125 -11.70 5.80 -20.97
C PRO A 125 -10.77 4.64 -21.35
N ASP A 126 -9.48 4.88 -21.36
CA ASP A 126 -8.45 4.09 -22.00
C ASP A 126 -7.63 3.27 -21.02
N TYR A 127 -7.93 3.30 -19.70
CA TYR A 127 -7.19 2.55 -18.67
C TYR A 127 -8.09 1.74 -17.76
N GLN A 128 -7.54 0.66 -17.21
CA GLN A 128 -8.21 -0.12 -16.16
C GLN A 128 -8.40 0.73 -14.91
N LEU A 129 -9.59 0.69 -14.33
CA LEU A 129 -9.93 1.50 -13.16
C LEU A 129 -10.63 0.69 -12.09
N ASN A 130 -10.21 0.86 -10.85
CA ASN A 130 -10.76 0.17 -9.69
C ASN A 130 -11.03 1.18 -8.55
N ILE A 131 -12.21 1.13 -7.96
CA ILE A 131 -12.55 1.92 -6.77
C ILE A 131 -12.11 1.14 -5.54
N ILE A 132 -11.24 1.73 -4.74
CA ILE A 132 -10.61 1.10 -3.57
C ILE A 132 -10.81 1.99 -2.34
N GLY A 133 -11.09 1.39 -1.18
CA GLY A 133 -11.07 2.06 0.11
C GLY A 133 -12.06 3.22 0.26
N GLY A 134 -13.11 3.23 -0.56
CA GLY A 134 -14.12 4.28 -0.54
C GLY A 134 -13.67 5.61 -1.16
N PHE A 135 -12.55 5.64 -1.90
CA PHE A 135 -12.16 6.82 -2.68
C PHE A 135 -13.06 6.94 -3.91
N THR A 136 -13.57 8.14 -4.17
CA THR A 136 -14.52 8.39 -5.26
C THR A 136 -13.88 8.42 -6.63
N ASP A 137 -12.58 8.59 -6.66
CA ASP A 137 -11.75 8.57 -7.84
C ASP A 137 -11.05 7.22 -7.92
N ALA A 138 -11.22 6.56 -9.03
CA ALA A 138 -10.67 5.23 -9.23
C ALA A 138 -9.14 5.26 -9.36
N PHE A 139 -8.55 4.11 -9.08
CA PHE A 139 -7.12 3.85 -9.24
C PHE A 139 -6.89 3.02 -10.49
N HIS A 140 -5.82 3.29 -11.21
CA HIS A 140 -5.31 2.38 -12.22
C HIS A 140 -4.79 1.11 -11.54
N PHE A 141 -4.98 -0.03 -12.18
CA PHE A 141 -4.52 -1.30 -11.64
C PHE A 141 -4.18 -2.29 -12.76
N HIS A 142 -3.36 -3.27 -12.45
CA HIS A 142 -3.04 -4.37 -13.34
C HIS A 142 -4.09 -5.47 -13.19
N PRO A 143 -4.91 -5.78 -14.21
CA PRO A 143 -5.89 -6.86 -14.11
C PRO A 143 -5.24 -8.24 -14.02
N ILE A 144 -4.03 -8.40 -14.55
CA ILE A 144 -3.23 -9.61 -14.44
C ILE A 144 -1.79 -9.22 -14.10
N ILE A 145 -1.22 -9.89 -13.10
CA ILE A 145 0.21 -9.81 -12.79
C ILE A 145 0.81 -11.20 -12.91
N VAL A 146 1.92 -11.32 -13.63
CA VAL A 146 2.65 -12.57 -13.78
C VAL A 146 3.93 -12.54 -12.96
N ARG A 147 4.11 -13.56 -12.13
CA ARG A 147 5.33 -13.81 -11.38
C ARG A 147 5.78 -15.26 -11.64
N ASP A 148 6.95 -15.44 -12.24
CA ASP A 148 7.43 -16.74 -12.66
C ASP A 148 6.39 -17.49 -13.51
N SER A 149 5.93 -18.65 -13.07
CA SER A 149 4.91 -19.46 -13.75
C SER A 149 3.48 -19.16 -13.30
N THR A 150 3.26 -18.13 -12.49
CA THR A 150 1.96 -17.84 -11.89
C THR A 150 1.38 -16.54 -12.46
N ALA A 151 0.12 -16.59 -12.91
CA ALA A 151 -0.69 -15.45 -13.28
C ALA A 151 -1.75 -15.21 -12.20
N THR A 152 -1.70 -14.05 -11.57
CA THR A 152 -2.71 -13.60 -10.61
C THR A 152 -3.64 -12.59 -11.28
N ILE A 153 -4.94 -12.88 -11.24
CA ILE A 153 -6.01 -12.03 -11.77
C ILE A 153 -6.63 -11.24 -10.62
N TYR A 154 -6.64 -9.94 -10.75
CA TYR A 154 -7.18 -8.98 -9.78
C TYR A 154 -8.57 -8.54 -10.22
N LEU A 155 -9.58 -8.92 -9.45
CA LEU A 155 -10.95 -8.48 -9.67
C LEU A 155 -11.12 -7.01 -9.22
N HIS A 156 -12.17 -6.37 -9.71
CA HIS A 156 -12.57 -5.10 -9.14
C HIS A 156 -12.96 -5.28 -7.66
N ASN A 157 -12.60 -4.33 -6.84
CA ASN A 157 -12.80 -4.41 -5.40
C ASN A 157 -14.28 -4.55 -5.03
N ASN A 158 -14.59 -5.43 -4.08
CA ASN A 158 -15.93 -5.68 -3.55
C ASN A 158 -16.99 -6.15 -4.57
N MET A 159 -16.60 -6.88 -5.62
CA MET A 159 -17.54 -7.39 -6.62
C MET A 159 -18.20 -8.72 -6.22
N LEU A 160 -17.56 -9.54 -5.41
CA LEU A 160 -18.12 -10.81 -4.97
C LEU A 160 -18.85 -10.67 -3.62
N ASP A 161 -19.98 -11.38 -3.49
CA ASP A 161 -20.79 -11.44 -2.28
C ASP A 161 -20.56 -12.72 -1.48
N TYR A 162 -20.90 -12.71 -0.20
CA TYR A 162 -20.98 -13.91 0.62
C TYR A 162 -22.17 -14.78 0.19
N ASN A 163 -22.03 -16.09 0.37
CA ASN A 163 -23.04 -17.12 0.07
C ASN A 163 -23.48 -17.17 -1.40
N HIS A 164 -22.59 -16.86 -2.31
CA HIS A 164 -22.82 -16.96 -3.75
C HIS A 164 -21.90 -18.01 -4.39
N SER A 165 -22.38 -18.58 -5.49
CA SER A 165 -21.58 -19.44 -6.35
C SER A 165 -21.24 -18.70 -7.63
N TYR A 166 -19.99 -18.78 -8.03
CA TYR A 166 -19.47 -18.10 -9.21
C TYR A 166 -18.76 -19.08 -10.13
N TYR A 167 -18.68 -18.74 -11.41
CA TYR A 167 -17.78 -19.38 -12.34
C TYR A 167 -17.03 -18.33 -13.18
N VAL A 168 -15.85 -18.73 -13.63
CA VAL A 168 -14.91 -17.86 -14.36
C VAL A 168 -14.77 -18.36 -15.79
N THR A 169 -14.79 -17.44 -16.74
CA THR A 169 -14.36 -17.72 -18.12
C THR A 169 -13.17 -16.81 -18.48
N ILE A 170 -12.27 -17.35 -19.29
CA ILE A 170 -11.11 -16.66 -19.81
C ILE A 170 -11.08 -16.91 -21.31
N ASP A 171 -11.16 -15.84 -22.11
CA ASP A 171 -11.10 -15.96 -23.57
C ASP A 171 -9.72 -16.48 -24.00
N GLU A 172 -9.66 -17.20 -25.11
CA GLU A 172 -8.41 -17.65 -25.71
C GLU A 172 -7.55 -16.42 -26.07
N GLY A 173 -6.25 -16.49 -25.77
CA GLY A 173 -5.31 -15.41 -26.03
C GLY A 173 -5.12 -14.42 -24.88
N VAL A 174 -5.98 -14.41 -23.84
CA VAL A 174 -5.79 -13.61 -22.60
C VAL A 174 -4.51 -13.99 -21.89
N LEU A 175 -4.22 -15.29 -21.83
CA LEU A 175 -2.96 -15.87 -21.39
C LEU A 175 -2.49 -16.88 -22.41
N THR A 176 -1.21 -16.88 -22.73
CA THR A 176 -0.61 -17.84 -23.66
C THR A 176 0.64 -18.44 -23.05
N LEU A 177 0.90 -19.71 -23.39
CA LEU A 177 2.12 -20.40 -23.03
C LEU A 177 3.03 -20.56 -24.27
N PRO A 178 4.35 -20.73 -24.09
CA PRO A 178 5.27 -20.90 -25.23
C PRO A 178 4.92 -22.05 -26.17
N ASP A 179 4.29 -23.11 -25.65
CA ASP A 179 3.84 -24.29 -26.39
C ASP A 179 2.40 -24.19 -26.89
N ASN A 180 1.71 -23.08 -26.68
CA ASN A 180 0.31 -22.85 -26.97
C ASN A 180 -0.65 -23.90 -26.35
N SER A 181 -0.31 -24.47 -25.22
CA SER A 181 -1.13 -25.51 -24.57
C SER A 181 -2.32 -24.98 -23.76
N PHE A 182 -2.39 -23.67 -23.49
CA PHE A 182 -3.52 -23.05 -22.80
C PHE A 182 -4.44 -22.30 -23.78
N HIS A 183 -5.72 -22.67 -23.81
CA HIS A 183 -6.73 -22.11 -24.73
C HIS A 183 -7.85 -21.36 -24.00
N GLY A 184 -7.55 -20.82 -22.80
CA GLY A 184 -8.56 -20.17 -21.97
C GLY A 184 -9.43 -21.13 -21.18
N ILE A 185 -10.50 -20.60 -20.59
CA ILE A 185 -11.51 -21.35 -19.80
C ILE A 185 -12.88 -20.94 -20.32
N SER A 186 -13.62 -21.89 -20.93
CA SER A 186 -14.87 -21.55 -21.62
C SER A 186 -16.12 -22.14 -21.01
N LYS A 187 -15.99 -23.12 -20.08
CA LYS A 187 -17.14 -23.82 -19.51
C LYS A 187 -17.31 -23.50 -18.03
N GLU A 188 -18.55 -23.32 -17.60
CA GLU A 188 -18.94 -23.04 -16.21
C GLU A 188 -18.30 -24.01 -15.20
N HIS A 189 -18.27 -25.30 -15.50
CA HIS A 189 -17.75 -26.31 -14.57
C HIS A 189 -16.24 -26.43 -14.55
N ASP A 190 -15.52 -25.80 -15.49
CA ASP A 190 -14.06 -25.87 -15.54
C ASP A 190 -13.42 -25.05 -14.41
N TRP A 191 -14.04 -23.91 -14.04
CA TRP A 191 -13.60 -23.11 -12.90
C TRP A 191 -14.78 -22.44 -12.19
N SER A 192 -15.30 -23.10 -11.19
CA SER A 192 -16.38 -22.58 -10.33
C SER A 192 -15.98 -22.65 -8.86
N PHE A 193 -16.58 -21.78 -8.04
CA PHE A 193 -16.36 -21.80 -6.59
C PHE A 193 -17.57 -21.19 -5.87
N LYS A 194 -17.69 -21.46 -4.55
CA LYS A 194 -18.68 -20.85 -3.68
C LYS A 194 -17.99 -20.05 -2.58
N THR A 195 -18.42 -18.82 -2.37
CA THR A 195 -17.93 -17.97 -1.28
C THR A 195 -18.44 -18.44 0.09
N LYS A 196 -17.78 -17.97 1.16
CA LYS A 196 -18.21 -18.20 2.54
C LYS A 196 -19.68 -17.80 2.72
N ASP A 197 -20.38 -18.50 3.59
CA ASP A 197 -21.80 -18.28 3.80
C ASP A 197 -22.10 -16.92 4.46
N SER A 198 -21.17 -16.36 5.23
CA SER A 198 -21.33 -15.05 5.88
C SER A 198 -19.98 -14.38 6.14
N ALA A 199 -20.02 -13.07 6.26
CA ALA A 199 -18.90 -12.27 6.73
C ALA A 199 -18.52 -12.64 8.19
N PRO A 200 -17.32 -12.26 8.65
CA PRO A 200 -16.91 -12.40 10.04
C PRO A 200 -17.95 -11.81 10.99
N ALA A 201 -18.24 -12.52 12.09
CA ALA A 201 -19.26 -12.10 13.06
C ALA A 201 -18.83 -10.91 13.93
N SER A 202 -17.54 -10.60 13.97
CA SER A 202 -16.95 -9.52 14.75
C SER A 202 -15.81 -8.86 14.02
N THR A 203 -15.59 -7.58 14.30
CA THR A 203 -14.40 -6.82 13.87
C THR A 203 -13.27 -6.84 14.91
N ASP A 204 -13.39 -7.58 16.03
CA ASP A 204 -12.39 -7.54 17.11
C ASP A 204 -11.01 -8.00 16.64
N THR A 205 -10.98 -9.11 15.93
CA THR A 205 -9.77 -9.66 15.33
C THR A 205 -10.13 -10.22 13.94
N LEU A 206 -9.41 -9.77 12.94
CA LEU A 206 -9.55 -10.19 11.55
C LEU A 206 -8.23 -10.83 11.11
N ILE A 207 -8.30 -11.98 10.47
CA ILE A 207 -7.13 -12.71 9.99
C ILE A 207 -7.06 -12.55 8.46
N VAL A 208 -5.96 -11.99 7.98
CA VAL A 208 -5.62 -11.91 6.55
C VAL A 208 -4.64 -13.01 6.21
N ASP A 209 -4.99 -13.84 5.24
CA ASP A 209 -4.16 -14.96 4.78
C ASP A 209 -4.36 -15.15 3.26
N ALA A 210 -3.33 -14.88 2.48
CA ALA A 210 -3.35 -15.01 1.02
C ALA A 210 -3.71 -16.42 0.54
N THR A 211 -3.51 -17.46 1.37
CA THR A 211 -3.89 -18.84 1.05
C THR A 211 -5.39 -19.14 1.20
N GLY A 212 -6.18 -18.16 1.64
CA GLY A 212 -7.62 -18.30 1.86
C GLY A 212 -8.01 -18.95 3.19
N GLN A 213 -7.05 -19.20 4.09
CA GLN A 213 -7.32 -19.81 5.41
C GLN A 213 -7.77 -18.79 6.46
N GLY A 214 -7.62 -17.47 6.17
CA GLY A 214 -8.03 -16.38 7.03
C GLY A 214 -9.48 -15.95 6.83
N ASP A 215 -9.86 -14.86 7.49
CA ASP A 215 -11.16 -14.19 7.28
C ASP A 215 -11.18 -13.48 5.90
N PHE A 216 -10.05 -12.97 5.46
CA PHE A 216 -9.80 -12.27 4.21
C PHE A 216 -8.55 -12.80 3.53
N ASN A 217 -8.49 -12.67 2.21
CA ASN A 217 -7.29 -12.94 1.43
C ASN A 217 -6.37 -11.73 1.34
N THR A 218 -6.92 -10.52 1.46
CA THR A 218 -6.26 -9.26 1.22
C THR A 218 -6.32 -8.32 2.42
N VAL A 219 -5.33 -7.46 2.56
CA VAL A 219 -5.33 -6.39 3.57
C VAL A 219 -6.44 -5.39 3.26
N GLN A 220 -6.66 -5.10 1.97
CA GLN A 220 -7.72 -4.20 1.52
C GLN A 220 -9.10 -4.72 1.93
N GLY A 221 -9.37 -6.01 1.73
CA GLY A 221 -10.65 -6.62 2.13
C GLY A 221 -10.93 -6.51 3.62
N ALA A 222 -9.91 -6.72 4.45
CA ALA A 222 -10.04 -6.55 5.90
C ALA A 222 -10.30 -5.09 6.29
N LEU A 223 -9.62 -4.13 5.65
CA LEU A 223 -9.84 -2.70 5.90
C LEU A 223 -11.22 -2.22 5.44
N ASP A 224 -11.70 -2.70 4.30
CA ASP A 224 -13.05 -2.38 3.79
C ASP A 224 -14.16 -2.90 4.70
N PHE A 225 -13.92 -4.02 5.38
CA PHE A 225 -14.89 -4.59 6.32
C PHE A 225 -15.05 -3.77 7.61
N ILE A 226 -14.02 -3.02 8.02
CA ILE A 226 -14.05 -2.21 9.24
C ILE A 226 -14.91 -0.96 9.02
N PRO A 227 -15.93 -0.71 9.87
CA PRO A 227 -16.72 0.51 9.79
C PRO A 227 -15.88 1.78 9.93
N ASP A 228 -16.25 2.83 9.21
CA ASP A 228 -15.65 4.14 9.38
C ASP A 228 -15.88 4.68 10.79
N PHE A 229 -14.88 5.40 11.32
CA PHE A 229 -14.92 6.05 12.63
C PHE A 229 -15.28 5.12 13.79
N SER A 230 -14.89 3.84 13.71
CA SER A 230 -15.16 2.85 14.76
C SER A 230 -14.58 3.31 16.10
N GLN A 231 -15.39 3.25 17.15
CA GLN A 231 -14.93 3.49 18.52
C GLN A 231 -14.34 2.24 19.17
N LYS A 232 -14.54 1.08 18.55
CA LYS A 232 -14.03 -0.20 19.01
C LYS A 232 -12.71 -0.50 18.33
N GLN A 233 -11.75 -0.99 19.09
CA GLN A 233 -10.48 -1.44 18.51
C GLN A 233 -10.68 -2.67 17.62
N THR A 234 -10.07 -2.65 16.47
CA THR A 234 -9.94 -3.80 15.56
C THR A 234 -8.47 -4.19 15.46
N VAL A 235 -8.17 -5.48 15.50
CA VAL A 235 -6.85 -6.03 15.24
C VAL A 235 -6.90 -6.81 13.92
N ILE A 236 -6.11 -6.39 12.93
CA ILE A 236 -5.86 -7.15 11.70
C ILE A 236 -4.55 -7.91 11.90
N LEU A 237 -4.60 -9.23 11.84
CA LEU A 237 -3.44 -10.10 11.87
C LEU A 237 -3.15 -10.60 10.45
N ILE A 238 -2.05 -10.14 9.86
CA ILE A 238 -1.63 -10.55 8.53
C ILE A 238 -0.65 -11.71 8.68
N GLN A 239 -1.01 -12.86 8.13
CA GLN A 239 -0.15 -14.04 8.13
C GLN A 239 1.13 -13.79 7.32
N ALA A 240 2.13 -14.66 7.50
CA ALA A 240 3.33 -14.62 6.68
C ALA A 240 2.96 -14.84 5.20
N GLY A 241 3.44 -13.96 4.33
CA GLY A 241 3.12 -14.01 2.91
C GLY A 241 3.52 -12.74 2.17
N ASP A 242 3.42 -12.82 0.87
CA ASP A 242 3.62 -11.72 -0.07
C ASP A 242 2.25 -11.28 -0.59
N TYR A 243 1.88 -10.04 -0.29
CA TYR A 243 0.57 -9.46 -0.61
C TYR A 243 0.78 -8.37 -1.65
N GLU A 244 0.69 -8.74 -2.92
CA GLU A 244 0.82 -7.81 -4.03
C GLU A 244 -0.53 -7.12 -4.30
N GLU A 245 -0.79 -6.06 -3.57
CA GLU A 245 -2.05 -5.32 -3.63
C GLU A 245 -1.86 -3.82 -3.37
N LEU A 246 -2.70 -3.00 -4.02
CA LEU A 246 -2.80 -1.58 -3.74
C LEU A 246 -3.74 -1.37 -2.55
N VAL A 247 -3.23 -0.83 -1.45
CA VAL A 247 -4.00 -0.67 -0.21
C VAL A 247 -4.31 0.80 0.05
N TYR A 248 -5.59 1.14 0.00
CA TYR A 248 -6.08 2.49 0.29
C TYR A 248 -7.26 2.44 1.24
N ALA A 249 -7.15 3.12 2.38
CA ALA A 249 -8.22 3.20 3.35
C ALA A 249 -8.37 4.62 3.89
N ARG A 250 -9.61 4.98 4.21
CA ARG A 250 -9.93 6.25 4.86
C ARG A 250 -10.87 6.06 6.02
N ASN A 251 -10.91 7.09 6.88
CA ASN A 251 -11.86 7.19 8.00
C ASN A 251 -11.73 6.04 9.01
N LYS A 252 -10.61 5.31 9.02
CA LYS A 252 -10.41 4.20 9.95
C LYS A 252 -9.85 4.73 11.27
N THR A 253 -10.43 4.26 12.36
CA THR A 253 -10.01 4.62 13.72
C THR A 253 -9.85 3.39 14.59
N ASN A 254 -8.93 3.44 15.55
CA ASN A 254 -8.68 2.36 16.50
C ASN A 254 -8.32 1.01 15.82
N VAL A 255 -7.43 1.03 14.82
CA VAL A 255 -7.03 -0.18 14.10
C VAL A 255 -5.56 -0.50 14.36
N LYS A 256 -5.30 -1.74 14.75
CA LYS A 256 -3.96 -2.33 14.80
C LYS A 256 -3.79 -3.30 13.64
N ILE A 257 -2.81 -3.06 12.79
CA ILE A 257 -2.43 -3.92 11.67
C ILE A 257 -1.08 -4.56 12.02
N LYS A 258 -1.04 -5.87 12.13
CA LYS A 258 0.14 -6.60 12.56
C LYS A 258 0.47 -7.74 11.62
N GLY A 259 1.67 -7.67 11.03
CA GLY A 259 2.26 -8.76 10.25
C GLY A 259 2.92 -9.83 11.13
N ALA A 260 3.46 -10.84 10.50
CA ALA A 260 4.19 -11.93 11.15
C ALA A 260 5.70 -11.63 11.35
N GLY A 261 6.15 -10.44 10.94
CA GLY A 261 7.53 -9.96 10.99
C GLY A 261 7.92 -9.22 9.71
N MET A 262 8.83 -8.24 9.79
CA MET A 262 9.28 -7.46 8.62
C MET A 262 9.75 -8.35 7.45
N GLU A 263 10.48 -9.44 7.75
CA GLU A 263 11.00 -10.36 6.74
C GLU A 263 9.98 -11.41 6.27
N ARG A 264 8.77 -11.43 6.84
CA ARG A 264 7.81 -12.52 6.64
C ARG A 264 6.48 -12.07 6.09
N THR A 265 6.11 -10.83 6.29
CA THR A 265 4.89 -10.23 5.75
C THR A 265 5.26 -9.02 4.93
N ARG A 266 5.01 -9.07 3.64
CA ARG A 266 5.24 -7.97 2.72
C ARG A 266 3.94 -7.58 2.04
N VAL A 267 3.60 -6.30 2.11
CA VAL A 267 2.48 -5.69 1.36
C VAL A 267 3.10 -4.73 0.35
N HIS A 268 2.87 -4.94 -0.93
CA HIS A 268 3.53 -4.15 -1.96
C HIS A 268 2.69 -4.02 -3.22
N TYR A 269 3.00 -3.03 -4.03
CA TYR A 269 2.40 -2.86 -5.35
C TYR A 269 3.26 -2.01 -6.27
N ALA A 270 3.15 -2.26 -7.57
CA ALA A 270 3.78 -1.44 -8.61
C ALA A 270 3.00 -0.13 -8.78
N ASN A 271 3.28 0.88 -7.94
CA ASN A 271 2.62 2.18 -7.97
C ASN A 271 3.61 3.35 -7.90
N ASN A 272 3.30 4.42 -8.62
CA ASN A 272 4.03 5.69 -8.59
C ASN A 272 3.17 6.83 -9.17
N GLU A 273 3.72 8.05 -9.23
CA GLU A 273 3.02 9.23 -9.78
C GLU A 273 2.70 9.11 -11.29
N VAL A 274 3.45 8.30 -12.05
CA VAL A 274 3.16 8.06 -13.46
C VAL A 274 1.97 7.13 -13.61
N PHE A 275 1.97 6.03 -12.89
CA PHE A 275 0.93 4.99 -13.00
C PHE A 275 -0.39 5.46 -12.39
N ASN A 276 -0.37 6.06 -11.20
CA ASN A 276 -1.54 6.68 -10.58
C ASN A 276 -1.30 8.18 -10.37
N PRO A 277 -1.33 8.98 -11.43
CA PRO A 277 -1.16 10.42 -11.33
C PRO A 277 -2.31 11.04 -10.52
N HIS A 278 -2.02 12.14 -9.83
CA HIS A 278 -3.09 12.89 -9.22
C HIS A 278 -4.02 13.50 -10.27
N PRO A 279 -5.29 13.75 -9.94
CA PRO A 279 -6.23 14.39 -10.85
C PRO A 279 -5.73 15.75 -11.37
N LEU A 280 -5.97 16.04 -12.65
CA LEU A 280 -5.51 17.30 -13.28
C LEU A 280 -6.16 18.55 -12.67
N THR A 281 -7.39 18.43 -12.18
CA THR A 281 -8.19 19.54 -11.67
C THR A 281 -8.06 19.70 -10.14
N VAL A 282 -7.38 18.77 -9.47
CA VAL A 282 -7.25 18.76 -8.03
C VAL A 282 -5.79 18.97 -7.65
N LYS A 283 -5.51 19.96 -6.82
CA LYS A 283 -4.21 20.09 -6.20
C LYS A 283 -4.09 19.09 -5.09
N THR A 284 -3.36 18.01 -5.35
CA THR A 284 -2.94 17.12 -4.28
C THR A 284 -2.02 17.89 -3.36
N ASN A 285 -2.15 17.66 -2.11
CA ASN A 285 -1.20 18.16 -1.16
C ASN A 285 -1.24 17.30 0.10
N GLU A 286 -0.30 17.57 0.95
CA GLU A 286 -0.06 16.83 2.15
C GLU A 286 -0.77 17.46 3.37
N TRP A 287 -1.85 18.18 3.16
CA TRP A 287 -2.66 18.74 4.23
C TRP A 287 -3.78 17.76 4.58
N PRO A 288 -3.99 17.46 5.86
CA PRO A 288 -5.18 16.75 6.30
C PRO A 288 -6.46 17.42 5.78
N GLY A 289 -7.42 16.63 5.32
CA GLY A 289 -8.67 17.14 4.77
C GLY A 289 -8.58 17.68 3.34
N THR A 290 -7.50 17.42 2.62
CA THR A 290 -7.37 17.72 1.20
C THR A 290 -7.23 16.45 0.39
N PHE A 291 -7.36 16.57 -0.93
CA PHE A 291 -7.28 15.41 -1.82
C PHE A 291 -5.88 14.79 -1.74
N PRO A 292 -5.74 13.50 -1.37
CA PRO A 292 -4.44 12.88 -1.20
C PRO A 292 -3.76 12.57 -2.54
N SER A 293 -2.44 12.44 -2.48
CA SER A 293 -1.68 11.82 -3.55
C SER A 293 -2.07 10.36 -3.71
N ARG A 294 -1.94 9.78 -4.92
CA ARG A 294 -2.30 8.39 -5.22
C ARG A 294 -1.12 7.51 -5.56
N ARG A 295 0.08 7.98 -5.38
CA ARG A 295 1.30 7.33 -5.83
C ARG A 295 1.90 6.34 -4.81
N ALA A 296 1.35 6.27 -3.59
CA ALA A 296 1.78 5.31 -2.59
C ALA A 296 1.23 3.90 -2.86
N ALA A 297 1.99 2.87 -2.47
CA ALA A 297 1.50 1.50 -2.50
C ALA A 297 0.48 1.25 -1.38
N PHE A 298 0.68 1.88 -0.22
CA PHE A 298 -0.20 1.78 0.94
C PHE A 298 -0.52 3.17 1.47
N MET A 299 -1.80 3.48 1.65
CA MET A 299 -2.25 4.77 2.13
C MET A 299 -3.34 4.67 3.21
N LEU A 300 -3.18 5.48 4.25
CA LEU A 300 -4.19 5.74 5.27
C LEU A 300 -4.56 7.23 5.25
N ASP A 301 -5.80 7.56 4.91
CA ASP A 301 -6.31 8.92 4.81
C ASP A 301 -7.39 9.20 5.85
N ASN A 302 -7.30 10.34 6.54
CA ASN A 302 -8.22 10.74 7.61
C ASN A 302 -8.40 9.64 8.67
N CYS A 303 -7.30 8.96 9.00
CA CYS A 303 -7.26 7.87 9.98
C CYS A 303 -6.72 8.36 11.32
N SER A 304 -7.12 7.72 12.42
CA SER A 304 -6.59 8.05 13.74
C SER A 304 -6.48 6.84 14.65
N ASP A 305 -5.54 6.90 15.59
CA ASP A 305 -5.30 5.81 16.53
C ASP A 305 -4.99 4.49 15.81
N ILE A 306 -4.10 4.58 14.82
CA ILE A 306 -3.65 3.46 14.01
C ILE A 306 -2.29 2.96 14.50
N GLN A 307 -2.11 1.66 14.47
CA GLN A 307 -0.84 1.01 14.77
C GLN A 307 -0.49 0.02 13.67
N LEU A 308 0.70 0.17 13.08
CA LEU A 308 1.29 -0.77 12.12
C LEU A 308 2.46 -1.48 12.81
N GLU A 309 2.51 -2.81 12.75
CA GLU A 309 3.56 -3.61 13.39
C GLU A 309 4.05 -4.77 12.50
N ASP A 310 5.34 -5.04 12.58
CA ASP A 310 5.95 -6.29 12.13
C ASP A 310 5.67 -6.64 10.66
N LEU A 311 5.82 -5.69 9.73
CA LEU A 311 5.62 -5.93 8.29
C LEU A 311 6.51 -5.05 7.43
N THR A 312 6.68 -5.44 6.18
CA THR A 312 7.26 -4.61 5.12
C THR A 312 6.16 -4.04 4.24
N ILE A 313 6.27 -2.75 3.92
CA ILE A 313 5.41 -2.03 2.97
C ILE A 313 6.30 -1.45 1.88
N ALA A 314 6.02 -1.76 0.61
CA ALA A 314 6.90 -1.39 -0.48
C ALA A 314 6.17 -0.93 -1.74
N THR A 315 6.79 -0.04 -2.51
CA THR A 315 6.46 0.14 -3.92
C THR A 315 7.47 -0.61 -4.79
N ASP A 316 7.00 -1.17 -5.90
CA ASP A 316 7.85 -1.88 -6.85
C ASP A 316 8.28 -1.00 -8.05
N LEU A 317 7.77 0.23 -8.15
CA LEU A 317 8.15 1.18 -9.19
C LEU A 317 9.16 2.21 -8.70
N HIS A 318 9.90 2.75 -9.67
CA HIS A 318 10.82 3.87 -9.46
C HIS A 318 10.16 5.21 -9.77
N GLY A 319 10.80 6.30 -9.31
CA GLY A 319 10.33 7.67 -9.50
C GLY A 319 9.78 8.26 -8.22
N GLN A 320 8.74 9.08 -8.29
CA GLN A 320 8.02 9.53 -7.11
C GLN A 320 7.00 8.46 -6.69
N ALA A 321 7.42 7.64 -5.75
CA ALA A 321 6.73 6.41 -5.38
C ALA A 321 6.93 6.11 -3.90
N GLU A 322 5.96 6.50 -3.09
CA GLU A 322 5.97 6.16 -1.68
C GLU A 322 5.61 4.69 -1.45
N GLY A 323 6.32 4.03 -0.55
CA GLY A 323 5.81 2.80 0.03
C GLY A 323 4.58 3.09 0.88
N LEU A 324 4.65 4.12 1.75
CA LEU A 324 3.60 4.43 2.71
C LEU A 324 3.25 5.92 2.71
N LEU A 325 1.95 6.22 2.67
CA LEU A 325 1.40 7.56 2.85
C LEU A 325 0.45 7.60 4.05
N LEU A 326 0.72 8.46 5.00
CA LEU A 326 -0.05 8.64 6.22
C LEU A 326 -0.62 10.05 6.30
N ASN A 327 -1.92 10.15 6.29
CA ASN A 327 -2.66 11.40 6.45
C ASN A 327 -3.64 11.26 7.61
N GLY A 328 -3.14 11.47 8.84
CA GLY A 328 -3.95 11.21 10.03
C GLY A 328 -3.25 11.54 11.35
N GLU A 329 -3.94 11.25 12.43
CA GLU A 329 -3.51 11.62 13.77
C GLU A 329 -3.25 10.39 14.65
N ARG A 330 -2.17 10.43 15.44
CA ARG A 330 -1.79 9.36 16.36
C ARG A 330 -1.61 8.01 15.65
N ILE A 331 -0.73 8.01 14.64
CA ILE A 331 -0.34 6.81 13.91
C ILE A 331 1.02 6.35 14.41
N ALA A 332 1.11 5.12 14.89
CA ALA A 332 2.33 4.52 15.41
C ALA A 332 2.81 3.37 14.52
N LEU A 333 4.11 3.35 14.24
CA LEU A 333 4.79 2.33 13.45
C LEU A 333 5.82 1.64 14.36
N TYR A 334 5.77 0.31 14.45
CA TYR A 334 6.70 -0.50 15.23
C TYR A 334 7.24 -1.63 14.41
N SER A 335 8.56 -1.70 14.26
CA SER A 335 9.19 -2.74 13.44
C SER A 335 8.55 -2.84 12.03
N VAL A 336 8.43 -1.70 11.37
CA VAL A 336 7.91 -1.61 10.00
C VAL A 336 9.07 -1.25 9.07
N HIS A 337 9.23 -2.01 7.99
CA HIS A 337 10.16 -1.68 6.92
C HIS A 337 9.40 -1.01 5.78
N ILE A 338 9.73 0.24 5.48
CA ILE A 338 9.12 1.02 4.40
C ILE A 338 10.12 1.14 3.26
N ILE A 339 9.72 0.76 2.06
CA ILE A 339 10.54 0.83 0.85
C ILE A 339 9.82 1.69 -0.18
N GLY A 340 10.49 2.78 -0.56
CA GLY A 340 10.03 3.69 -1.61
C GLY A 340 11.11 3.98 -2.63
N SER A 341 10.79 4.79 -3.62
CA SER A 341 11.76 5.24 -4.61
C SER A 341 11.51 6.71 -4.94
N GLY A 342 12.53 7.53 -4.77
CA GLY A 342 12.37 8.97 -4.75
C GLY A 342 11.85 9.41 -3.37
N ASP A 343 10.58 9.21 -3.11
CA ASP A 343 9.91 9.45 -1.84
C ASP A 343 9.55 8.09 -1.22
N ALA A 344 9.78 7.84 0.07
CA ALA A 344 9.43 6.55 0.68
C ALA A 344 8.26 6.68 1.66
N LEU A 345 8.26 7.72 2.49
CA LEU A 345 7.22 8.00 3.46
C LEU A 345 6.68 9.42 3.28
N GLN A 346 5.37 9.53 3.11
CA GLN A 346 4.68 10.81 3.25
C GLN A 346 3.96 10.87 4.60
N ALA A 347 4.36 11.81 5.46
CA ALA A 347 3.90 11.95 6.85
C ALA A 347 3.13 13.26 7.05
N ASN A 348 1.79 13.19 7.13
CA ASN A 348 0.91 14.34 7.26
C ASN A 348 0.00 14.19 8.49
N GLY A 349 0.50 14.52 9.66
CA GLY A 349 -0.28 14.39 10.88
C GLY A 349 0.62 14.24 12.09
N THR A 350 0.26 13.38 13.03
CA THR A 350 1.11 13.03 14.17
C THR A 350 1.54 11.56 14.07
N ILE A 351 2.83 11.35 13.79
CA ILE A 351 3.40 10.05 13.46
C ILE A 351 4.50 9.69 14.45
N TYR A 352 4.46 8.50 15.00
CA TYR A 352 5.50 7.89 15.81
C TYR A 352 6.10 6.68 15.12
N MET A 353 7.42 6.59 15.08
CA MET A 353 8.15 5.45 14.55
C MET A 353 9.12 4.91 15.60
N GLU A 354 9.14 3.59 15.80
CA GLU A 354 10.09 2.92 16.69
C GLU A 354 10.59 1.63 16.07
N SER A 355 11.91 1.47 16.03
CA SER A 355 12.58 0.27 15.47
C SER A 355 12.20 -0.01 14.02
N CYS A 356 11.95 1.02 13.24
CA CYS A 356 11.58 0.93 11.83
C CYS A 356 12.81 1.02 10.92
N ASP A 357 12.67 0.46 9.72
CA ASP A 357 13.61 0.62 8.61
C ASP A 357 12.93 1.43 7.49
N LEU A 358 13.65 2.39 6.93
CA LEU A 358 13.16 3.21 5.82
C LEU A 358 14.21 3.27 4.72
N ASP A 359 13.86 2.77 3.54
CA ASP A 359 14.69 2.80 2.34
C ASP A 359 14.05 3.71 1.28
N GLY A 360 14.81 4.69 0.79
CA GLY A 360 14.35 5.60 -0.24
C GLY A 360 15.46 6.27 -1.01
N GLY A 361 15.08 7.19 -1.85
CA GLY A 361 15.98 8.09 -2.57
C GLY A 361 15.40 9.50 -2.57
N GLY A 362 16.12 10.50 -3.04
CA GLY A 362 15.62 11.88 -3.08
C GLY A 362 15.09 12.34 -1.71
N ASP A 363 13.90 12.91 -1.66
CA ASP A 363 13.23 13.32 -0.43
C ASP A 363 12.59 12.10 0.27
N THR A 364 13.40 11.21 0.86
CA THR A 364 12.94 9.94 1.44
C THR A 364 11.71 10.08 2.35
N ILE A 365 11.66 11.18 3.15
CA ILE A 365 10.52 11.56 3.96
C ILE A 365 10.00 12.90 3.46
N LEU A 366 8.71 13.00 3.29
CA LEU A 366 8.06 14.28 3.04
C LEU A 366 6.74 14.37 3.78
N GLY A 367 6.23 15.56 3.91
CA GLY A 367 4.98 15.78 4.62
C GLY A 367 4.95 17.12 5.35
N ARG A 368 3.83 17.37 6.04
CA ARG A 368 3.57 18.60 6.77
C ARG A 368 3.21 18.34 8.23
N GLY A 369 3.29 17.08 8.63
CA GLY A 369 2.99 16.63 9.98
C GLY A 369 4.14 16.80 10.95
N SER A 370 3.97 16.21 12.13
CA SER A 370 5.00 16.00 13.12
C SER A 370 5.37 14.51 13.13
N LEU A 371 6.63 14.24 12.91
CA LEU A 371 7.21 12.90 12.97
C LEU A 371 8.18 12.80 14.14
N PHE A 372 8.00 11.79 14.98
CA PHE A 372 8.98 11.41 15.99
C PHE A 372 9.48 10.00 15.72
N ALA A 373 10.76 9.86 15.37
CA ALA A 373 11.38 8.57 15.13
C ALA A 373 12.38 8.22 16.24
N TYR A 374 12.27 6.99 16.75
CA TYR A 374 13.11 6.47 17.82
C TYR A 374 13.76 5.15 17.39
N ARG A 375 15.08 5.06 17.53
CA ARG A 375 15.87 3.83 17.23
C ARG A 375 15.55 3.20 15.89
N SER A 376 15.35 4.04 14.88
CA SER A 376 15.00 3.63 13.51
C SER A 376 16.16 3.88 12.56
N ASN A 377 16.19 3.17 11.44
CA ASN A 377 17.26 3.20 10.46
C ASN A 377 16.74 3.81 9.15
N PHE A 378 17.47 4.80 8.65
CA PHE A 378 17.14 5.52 7.42
C PHE A 378 18.26 5.33 6.41
N ARG A 379 17.93 4.84 5.21
CA ARG A 379 18.84 4.65 4.08
C ARG A 379 18.36 5.48 2.90
N ASN A 380 19.30 6.17 2.24
CA ASN A 380 19.01 7.04 1.11
C ASN A 380 20.11 6.90 0.04
N ASP A 381 19.71 6.78 -1.19
CA ASP A 381 20.60 6.63 -2.37
C ASP A 381 21.50 7.82 -2.67
N GLY A 382 21.41 8.89 -1.90
CA GLY A 382 22.13 10.15 -2.08
C GLY A 382 21.18 11.30 -2.40
N GLY A 383 20.89 12.08 -1.39
CA GLY A 383 19.94 13.21 -1.41
C GLY A 383 19.49 13.53 -0.01
N PRO A 384 18.51 14.42 0.15
CA PRO A 384 17.97 14.75 1.46
C PRO A 384 17.13 13.59 2.02
N PHE A 385 17.34 13.27 3.29
CA PHE A 385 16.44 12.34 3.99
C PHE A 385 15.04 12.91 4.17
N SER A 386 14.90 14.23 4.24
CA SER A 386 13.58 14.84 4.37
C SER A 386 13.46 16.16 3.60
N TRP A 387 12.29 16.35 3.00
CA TRP A 387 11.82 17.66 2.62
C TRP A 387 10.89 18.20 3.70
N VAL A 388 11.45 19.04 4.57
CA VAL A 388 10.79 19.53 5.78
C VAL A 388 9.84 20.66 5.46
N ARG A 389 8.54 20.44 5.65
CA ARG A 389 7.47 21.35 5.24
C ARG A 389 6.44 21.61 6.35
N ASN A 390 6.73 21.27 7.58
CA ASN A 390 5.81 21.57 8.69
C ASN A 390 5.51 23.05 8.80
N THR A 391 4.36 23.36 9.39
CA THR A 391 3.82 24.71 9.48
C THR A 391 3.86 25.22 10.90
N THR A 392 3.55 26.52 11.05
CA THR A 392 3.37 27.13 12.36
C THR A 392 2.45 26.31 13.26
N GLY A 393 2.88 26.02 14.47
CA GLY A 393 2.13 25.23 15.44
C GLY A 393 2.29 23.71 15.34
N ASN A 394 3.07 23.23 14.36
CA ASN A 394 3.51 21.84 14.30
C ASN A 394 5.01 21.76 14.57
N HIS A 395 5.43 20.72 15.29
CA HIS A 395 6.79 20.23 15.17
C HIS A 395 6.97 19.54 13.81
N GLY A 396 8.22 19.50 13.33
CA GLY A 396 8.57 18.79 12.11
C GLY A 396 9.07 17.38 12.40
N ASP A 397 10.22 17.03 11.82
CA ASP A 397 10.82 15.71 11.92
C ASP A 397 11.86 15.67 13.04
N VAL A 398 11.66 14.80 14.01
CA VAL A 398 12.54 14.62 15.17
C VAL A 398 13.01 13.18 15.24
N PHE A 399 14.34 13.01 15.29
CA PHE A 399 15.00 11.71 15.28
C PHE A 399 15.86 11.55 16.54
N VAL A 400 15.58 10.51 17.32
CA VAL A 400 16.30 10.21 18.55
C VAL A 400 16.89 8.81 18.47
N GLU A 401 18.20 8.69 18.71
CA GLU A 401 18.93 7.43 18.66
C GLU A 401 18.80 6.68 17.31
N CYS A 402 18.58 7.40 16.21
CA CYS A 402 18.40 6.84 14.87
C CYS A 402 19.73 6.73 14.10
N THR A 403 19.69 6.03 12.97
CA THR A 403 20.81 5.95 12.04
C THR A 403 20.44 6.53 10.69
N PHE A 404 21.40 7.22 10.03
CA PHE A 404 21.26 7.75 8.68
C PHE A 404 22.45 7.30 7.85
N ALA A 405 22.19 6.61 6.74
CA ALA A 405 23.23 6.07 5.90
C ALA A 405 22.95 6.25 4.40
N ALA A 406 23.98 6.70 3.67
CA ALA A 406 24.02 6.53 2.23
C ALA A 406 25.01 5.42 1.85
N PRO A 407 24.82 4.75 0.70
CA PRO A 407 25.73 3.73 0.22
C PRO A 407 27.13 4.30 -0.09
N ASP A 408 28.12 3.43 -0.18
CA ASP A 408 29.47 3.84 -0.49
C ASP A 408 29.55 4.51 -1.87
N GLY A 409 30.30 5.60 -1.95
CA GLY A 409 30.40 6.44 -3.14
C GLY A 409 29.26 7.45 -3.33
N LYS A 410 28.25 7.44 -2.49
CA LYS A 410 27.15 8.43 -2.44
C LYS A 410 27.31 9.32 -1.21
N LYS A 411 26.63 10.45 -1.23
CA LYS A 411 26.53 11.35 -0.08
C LYS A 411 25.06 11.78 0.09
N ALA A 412 24.58 11.74 1.31
CA ALA A 412 23.24 12.21 1.67
C ALA A 412 23.33 13.44 2.59
N ASP A 413 22.19 14.09 2.80
CA ASP A 413 22.04 15.15 3.78
C ASP A 413 20.77 14.92 4.60
N TYR A 414 20.68 15.55 5.77
CA TYR A 414 19.53 15.39 6.65
C TYR A 414 18.24 15.87 6.01
N GLY A 415 18.29 16.99 5.27
CA GLY A 415 17.10 17.52 4.68
C GLY A 415 17.26 18.88 4.03
N ARG A 416 16.18 19.27 3.37
CA ARG A 416 16.02 20.60 2.77
C ARG A 416 14.71 21.23 3.21
N THR A 417 14.63 22.55 3.19
CA THR A 417 13.40 23.29 3.53
C THR A 417 12.87 24.09 2.35
N LYS A 418 13.63 24.21 1.26
CA LYS A 418 13.29 25.02 0.10
C LYS A 418 12.76 24.13 -1.03
N SER A 419 11.62 24.52 -1.62
CA SER A 419 11.11 23.83 -2.80
C SER A 419 11.97 24.12 -4.04
N ASN A 420 11.85 23.27 -5.07
CA ASN A 420 12.49 23.49 -6.37
C ASN A 420 12.00 24.79 -7.06
N HIS A 421 10.82 25.28 -6.69
CA HIS A 421 10.23 26.54 -7.18
C HIS A 421 10.52 27.74 -6.26
N GLY A 422 11.40 27.59 -5.26
CA GLY A 422 11.83 28.66 -4.38
C GLY A 422 10.90 28.96 -3.20
N THR A 423 9.82 28.19 -2.99
CA THR A 423 8.96 28.35 -1.81
C THR A 423 9.76 28.02 -0.54
N ALA A 424 9.74 28.91 0.44
CA ALA A 424 10.36 28.72 1.72
C ALA A 424 9.37 28.19 2.77
N TYR A 425 9.90 27.49 3.77
CA TYR A 425 9.14 26.97 4.91
C TYR A 425 9.83 27.48 6.20
N PRO A 426 9.48 28.70 6.65
CA PRO A 426 10.18 29.36 7.74
C PRO A 426 10.05 28.67 9.10
N ASP A 427 9.00 27.87 9.28
CA ASP A 427 8.74 27.11 10.50
C ASP A 427 9.29 25.68 10.43
N ALA A 428 9.97 25.31 9.33
CA ALA A 428 10.52 23.98 9.14
C ALA A 428 11.41 23.58 10.31
N GLU A 429 11.25 22.33 10.76
CA GLU A 429 11.97 21.79 11.90
C GLU A 429 12.49 20.39 11.62
N PHE A 430 13.80 20.23 11.78
CA PHE A 430 14.47 18.93 11.69
C PHE A 430 15.46 18.80 12.83
N VAL A 431 15.29 17.81 13.68
CA VAL A 431 16.09 17.65 14.90
C VAL A 431 16.68 16.25 14.96
N VAL A 432 17.99 16.15 15.17
CA VAL A 432 18.72 14.89 15.37
C VAL A 432 19.40 14.87 16.73
N ILE A 433 19.10 13.86 17.54
CA ILE A 433 19.67 13.71 18.89
C ILE A 433 20.20 12.29 19.06
N ASN A 434 21.47 12.18 19.47
CA ASN A 434 22.16 10.90 19.70
C ASN A 434 22.15 9.96 18.48
N CYS A 435 22.15 10.51 17.28
CA CYS A 435 22.07 9.74 16.04
C CYS A 435 23.45 9.31 15.55
N LYS A 436 23.47 8.29 14.69
CA LYS A 436 24.67 7.81 14.00
C LYS A 436 24.54 8.03 12.50
N VAL A 437 25.62 8.40 11.85
CA VAL A 437 25.59 8.73 10.42
C VAL A 437 26.71 8.06 9.65
N LYS A 438 26.43 7.72 8.38
CA LYS A 438 27.41 7.24 7.41
C LYS A 438 27.21 7.98 6.08
N ASN A 439 28.33 8.43 5.48
CA ASN A 439 28.34 9.05 4.14
C ASN A 439 27.45 10.31 4.01
N MET A 440 27.43 11.16 5.04
CA MET A 440 26.75 12.45 5.01
C MET A 440 27.63 13.56 4.41
N ILE A 441 27.00 14.59 3.83
CA ILE A 441 27.72 15.81 3.45
C ILE A 441 28.20 16.56 4.70
N PRO A 442 29.35 17.27 4.65
CA PRO A 442 29.86 18.03 5.81
C PRO A 442 28.88 19.11 6.30
N GLN A 443 28.08 19.70 5.42
CA GLN A 443 27.08 20.72 5.74
C GLN A 443 25.91 20.20 6.58
N GLY A 444 25.68 18.87 6.59
CA GLY A 444 24.54 18.23 7.26
C GLY A 444 23.22 18.44 6.54
N TRP A 445 22.89 19.64 6.14
CA TRP A 445 21.68 20.03 5.38
C TRP A 445 22.05 20.68 4.05
N SER A 446 21.36 20.35 2.97
CA SER A 446 21.70 20.85 1.63
C SER A 446 21.15 22.26 1.36
N ALA A 447 19.90 22.53 1.71
CA ALA A 447 19.22 23.78 1.36
C ALA A 447 18.23 24.21 2.44
N ILE A 448 18.67 25.05 3.37
CA ILE A 448 17.80 25.71 4.34
C ILE A 448 17.40 27.06 3.78
N GLY A 449 16.08 27.27 3.57
CA GLY A 449 15.56 28.50 2.96
C GLY A 449 15.54 29.70 3.89
N GLU A 450 15.29 29.49 5.19
CA GLU A 450 15.07 30.54 6.16
C GLU A 450 15.88 30.35 7.44
N LYS A 451 16.41 31.44 7.98
CA LYS A 451 17.17 31.41 9.24
C LYS A 451 16.31 31.04 10.45
N SER A 452 15.00 31.27 10.38
CA SER A 452 14.04 30.91 11.43
C SER A 452 13.75 29.41 11.54
N SER A 453 14.15 28.62 10.54
CA SER A 453 14.00 27.17 10.58
C SER A 453 14.78 26.55 11.73
N ARG A 454 14.20 25.54 12.36
CA ARG A 454 14.79 24.85 13.52
C ARG A 454 15.53 23.58 13.09
N MET A 455 16.77 23.74 12.66
CA MET A 455 17.65 22.64 12.25
C MET A 455 18.65 22.37 13.37
N TYR A 456 18.33 21.45 14.26
CA TYR A 456 19.08 21.19 15.48
C TYR A 456 19.81 19.83 15.44
N GLU A 457 21.02 19.80 15.96
CA GLU A 457 21.82 18.59 16.07
C GLU A 457 22.47 18.50 17.45
N PHE A 458 22.43 17.30 18.04
CA PHE A 458 23.09 17.01 19.31
C PHE A 458 23.70 15.62 19.31
N ASN A 459 24.98 15.53 19.67
CA ASN A 459 25.71 14.28 19.91
C ASN A 459 25.57 13.26 18.78
N THR A 460 25.86 13.71 17.55
CA THR A 460 25.91 12.82 16.38
C THR A 460 27.28 12.17 16.27
N CYS A 461 27.29 10.86 16.02
CA CYS A 461 28.50 10.06 15.88
C CYS A 461 28.58 9.42 14.47
N ASP A 462 29.80 9.20 14.02
CA ASP A 462 30.06 8.38 12.85
C ASP A 462 29.69 6.91 13.14
N MET A 463 28.94 6.29 12.23
CA MET A 463 28.38 4.96 12.42
C MET A 463 29.44 3.85 12.52
N GLU A 464 30.57 3.99 11.80
CA GLU A 464 31.61 2.98 11.74
C GLU A 464 32.60 3.08 12.91
N THR A 465 32.96 4.32 13.26
CA THR A 465 33.99 4.56 14.27
C THR A 465 33.43 4.85 15.65
N GLY A 466 32.16 5.21 15.74
CA GLY A 466 31.51 5.66 16.97
C GLY A 466 32.01 7.01 17.50
N LYS A 467 32.89 7.71 16.77
CA LYS A 467 33.43 9.01 17.18
C LYS A 467 32.46 10.13 16.82
N PRO A 468 32.47 11.25 17.58
CA PRO A 468 31.73 12.43 17.20
C PRO A 468 32.09 12.89 15.78
N VAL A 469 31.08 13.29 14.99
CA VAL A 469 31.31 13.85 13.66
C VAL A 469 31.86 15.27 13.74
N ASP A 470 32.61 15.68 12.72
CA ASP A 470 33.05 17.08 12.59
C ASP A 470 31.86 17.94 12.13
N VAL A 471 31.43 18.84 13.00
CA VAL A 471 30.31 19.75 12.77
C VAL A 471 30.74 21.17 12.37
N SER A 472 32.05 21.40 12.16
CA SER A 472 32.60 22.73 11.85
C SER A 472 32.12 23.32 10.52
N GLN A 473 31.68 22.47 9.60
CA GLN A 473 31.19 22.86 8.27
C GLN A 473 29.65 22.81 8.14
N ARG A 474 28.93 22.66 9.23
CA ARG A 474 27.47 22.62 9.20
C ARG A 474 26.86 23.88 8.59
N HIS A 475 25.69 23.75 7.96
CA HIS A 475 24.98 24.87 7.34
C HIS A 475 24.80 26.03 8.33
N ALA A 476 25.02 27.26 7.88
CA ALA A 476 25.03 28.44 8.75
C ALA A 476 23.71 28.71 9.51
N TYR A 477 22.58 28.17 9.03
CA TYR A 477 21.29 28.28 9.69
C TYR A 477 20.96 27.08 10.58
N SER A 478 21.83 26.06 10.63
CA SER A 478 21.70 24.97 11.61
C SER A 478 22.35 25.34 12.94
N ARG A 479 21.95 24.66 13.99
CA ARG A 479 22.47 24.91 15.35
C ARG A 479 22.88 23.60 16.01
N GLN A 480 24.11 23.57 16.51
CA GLN A 480 24.57 22.54 17.42
C GLN A 480 24.07 22.87 18.83
N LEU A 481 23.38 21.92 19.47
CA LEU A 481 22.91 22.07 20.84
C LEU A 481 24.03 21.75 21.83
N ASP A 482 24.11 22.55 22.90
CA ASP A 482 25.06 22.40 23.99
C ASP A 482 24.45 21.59 25.14
N ALA A 483 25.15 20.59 25.65
CA ALA A 483 24.65 19.68 26.68
C ALA A 483 24.22 20.40 28.00
N GLN A 484 24.79 21.55 28.31
CA GLN A 484 24.47 22.29 29.53
C GLN A 484 23.51 23.45 29.28
N LYS A 485 23.77 24.27 28.26
CA LYS A 485 22.95 25.45 27.94
C LYS A 485 21.60 25.07 27.36
N ASP A 486 21.52 23.97 26.62
CA ASP A 486 20.31 23.51 25.95
C ASP A 486 19.71 22.24 26.59
N ALA A 487 20.12 21.91 27.83
CA ALA A 487 19.67 20.66 28.48
C ALA A 487 18.15 20.50 28.53
N ALA A 488 17.41 21.58 28.81
CA ALA A 488 15.94 21.54 28.82
C ALA A 488 15.37 21.28 27.42
N LEU A 489 15.88 21.98 26.40
CA LEU A 489 15.44 21.82 25.01
C LEU A 489 15.74 20.42 24.48
N ILE A 490 16.90 19.84 24.80
CA ILE A 490 17.26 18.47 24.45
C ILE A 490 16.27 17.50 25.10
N ALA A 491 15.96 17.68 26.40
CA ALA A 491 15.01 16.83 27.11
C ALA A 491 13.59 16.93 26.52
N ASP A 492 13.17 18.12 26.11
CA ASP A 492 11.88 18.33 25.43
C ASP A 492 11.81 17.55 24.11
N TYR A 493 12.82 17.68 23.24
CA TYR A 493 12.86 16.94 21.96
C TYR A 493 13.07 15.43 22.11
N MET A 494 13.59 14.96 23.23
CA MET A 494 13.64 13.53 23.53
C MET A 494 12.30 12.95 24.01
N ASN A 495 11.33 13.81 24.29
CA ASN A 495 9.99 13.42 24.75
C ASN A 495 9.01 13.43 23.57
N PRO A 496 8.52 12.27 23.11
CA PRO A 496 7.57 12.23 22.00
C PRO A 496 6.31 13.07 22.25
N ALA A 497 5.85 13.21 23.50
CA ALA A 497 4.67 14.03 23.81
C ALA A 497 4.88 15.52 23.52
N PHE A 498 6.10 16.04 23.62
CA PHE A 498 6.44 17.39 23.24
C PHE A 498 6.26 17.60 21.73
N VAL A 499 6.76 16.67 20.92
CA VAL A 499 6.72 16.75 19.47
C VAL A 499 5.33 16.43 18.91
N LEU A 500 4.62 15.48 19.50
CA LEU A 500 3.37 14.92 19.00
C LEU A 500 2.12 15.49 19.68
N LYS A 501 2.10 16.81 19.95
CA LYS A 501 0.93 17.53 20.47
C LYS A 501 0.34 16.94 21.76
N GLY A 502 1.19 16.44 22.66
CA GLY A 502 0.79 15.84 23.92
C GLY A 502 0.46 14.34 23.85
N TRP A 503 0.44 13.77 22.67
CA TRP A 503 0.24 12.33 22.52
C TRP A 503 1.46 11.56 23.05
N LYS A 504 1.18 10.49 23.83
CA LYS A 504 2.19 9.59 24.42
C LYS A 504 2.03 8.21 23.80
N PRO A 505 2.71 7.93 22.70
CA PRO A 505 2.69 6.60 22.12
C PRO A 505 3.27 5.57 23.10
N PHE A 506 2.87 4.32 22.96
CA PHE A 506 3.52 3.23 23.67
C PHE A 506 4.97 3.12 23.14
N SER A 507 5.92 2.73 24.02
CA SER A 507 7.28 2.42 23.59
C SER A 507 7.69 1.05 24.13
N TYR A 508 8.30 0.24 23.26
CA TYR A 508 8.88 -1.05 23.64
C TYR A 508 10.20 -0.90 24.41
N PHE A 509 10.84 0.26 24.31
CA PHE A 509 12.06 0.61 25.06
C PHE A 509 11.68 1.57 26.17
N LYS A 510 11.62 1.07 27.40
CA LYS A 510 11.40 1.89 28.59
C LYS A 510 12.72 2.26 29.24
#